data_d50e6f4e3eed6accb2a19a2750345978
#
_entry.id   d50e6f4e3eed6accb2a19a2750345978
#
_cell.length_a   1.000
_cell.length_b   1.000
_cell.length_c   1.000
_cell.angle_alpha   90.00
_cell.angle_beta   90.00
_cell.angle_gamma   90.00
#
_symmetry.space_group_name_H-M   'P 1'
#
loop_
_entity.id
_entity.type
_entity.pdbx_description
1 polymer ?
#
loop_
_entity_poly.entity_id
_entity_poly.type
_entity_poly.pdbx_seq_one_letter_code
_entity_poly.pdbx_strand_id
1 'polypeptide(L)'
;MTVQATGWCRAVRAGFGSLLIAALSGCASQSTSVEDSGSLEANWTRATLSRMSVREKAAQMVWPTIWGDYVSDDATQWVRVRQYITQEKVGGFTISIGSPVEIAVKLNAMQRMSDLPLLFGADLEFGTGYRAHGGYFFPGGYDLGGAVLFPPQMAVGASRDTALAYAQGRVTALEGRAIGLHVAYAPVLDVNNNPANPVINTRSYGEDPRLVAALGGAFIRGAQDNGMIATGKHFPGHGDTEINSHLALPVVDVSRQRLDSLELVPFRAAIKSGVGAVMSFHGSMPALDASGDPGTLSGRVLKGLLREELRFDGMIISDAMDMRGVLDRYGAREAAIRAVDAGADILIQPVDVALTIDAVVAGVTSGRYSEERLDRSVSRILAAKERLGLVRERFVAIDSVRAIVGDSTHVASARAVAERSITLVRDSLSLIPLKVPPNARVLSITFARRSDLTAGATFDAELRAVLKGVRSEYVNADSPTNLEAVLRAADSAQVTIVSSYVSHAWYATSVAAPRAFADLVTDLSARGRKPIVVAFGNPYLLQQIPSAPAYVVAWGGFPISQRATARALLGAAAITGRLPITIPSLAAFGAGIRRSAISAVR
;
A
#
# COMPACT_ATOMS: atom_id res chain seq x y z
N MET A 1 8.06 35.26 49.87
CA MET A 1 9.24 35.00 50.73
C MET A 1 10.42 34.72 49.84
N THR A 2 11.26 35.65 49.78
CA THR A 2 12.57 35.83 49.13
C THR A 2 13.65 35.00 49.79
N VAL A 3 14.68 34.55 49.04
CA VAL A 3 16.14 34.61 49.26
C VAL A 3 16.79 33.78 48.13
N GLN A 4 17.38 34.33 47.07
CA GLN A 4 18.75 34.81 46.79
C GLN A 4 19.83 33.71 47.00
N ALA A 5 20.50 33.18 45.98
CA ALA A 5 21.60 33.70 45.12
C ALA A 5 22.99 33.76 45.82
N THR A 6 23.98 33.23 45.18
CA THR A 6 25.40 33.59 44.95
C THR A 6 26.21 32.28 44.75
N GLY A 7 26.95 31.97 43.70
CA GLY A 7 27.91 32.71 42.92
C GLY A 7 29.35 32.50 43.45
N TRP A 8 30.24 31.89 42.62
CA TRP A 8 31.63 32.40 42.43
C TRP A 8 32.46 31.48 41.53
N CYS A 9 32.99 32.09 40.48
CA CYS A 9 34.09 31.63 39.62
C CYS A 9 35.42 31.70 40.35
N ARG A 10 36.40 30.85 39.97
CA ARG A 10 37.73 31.31 39.50
C ARG A 10 38.63 30.18 39.00
N ALA A 11 39.25 30.46 37.89
CA ALA A 11 40.33 29.72 37.25
C ALA A 11 41.68 29.93 37.93
N VAL A 12 42.58 28.96 37.82
CA VAL A 12 44.04 29.17 37.85
C VAL A 12 44.71 28.23 36.85
N ARG A 13 45.64 28.82 36.10
CA ARG A 13 46.53 28.22 35.09
C ARG A 13 47.83 27.77 35.69
N ALA A 14 48.49 26.90 34.93
CA ALA A 14 49.95 26.71 34.71
C ALA A 14 50.69 25.64 35.52
N GLY A 15 51.39 24.78 34.78
CA GLY A 15 52.83 24.67 34.83
C GLY A 15 53.40 23.30 34.44
N PHE A 16 54.19 23.30 33.42
CA PHE A 16 55.14 22.35 32.84
C PHE A 16 55.76 21.24 33.75
N GLY A 17 56.06 20.10 33.13
CA GLY A 17 57.07 19.16 33.60
C GLY A 17 57.07 17.82 32.87
N SER A 18 57.90 17.68 31.86
CA SER A 18 58.20 16.42 31.15
C SER A 18 58.92 15.41 32.03
N LEU A 19 58.54 14.11 31.98
CA LEU A 19 59.46 12.99 32.15
C LEU A 19 58.94 11.75 31.42
N LEU A 20 59.74 11.27 30.47
CA LEU A 20 59.58 9.98 29.79
C LEU A 20 59.92 8.84 30.76
N ILE A 21 59.05 7.83 30.88
CA ILE A 21 59.44 6.47 31.18
C ILE A 21 58.56 5.53 30.35
N ALA A 22 59.21 4.78 29.47
CA ALA A 22 58.60 3.70 28.71
C ALA A 22 58.33 2.48 29.61
N ALA A 23 57.09 2.04 29.62
CA ALA A 23 56.74 0.68 30.08
C ALA A 23 55.85 0.06 29.02
N LEU A 24 56.42 -0.88 28.29
CA LEU A 24 55.72 -1.82 27.42
C LEU A 24 54.84 -2.73 28.28
N SER A 25 53.56 -2.57 28.23
CA SER A 25 52.60 -3.58 28.69
C SER A 25 51.57 -3.75 27.58
N GLY A 26 51.61 -4.93 26.95
CA GLY A 26 50.70 -5.31 25.91
C GLY A 26 49.26 -5.37 26.41
N CYS A 27 48.42 -4.47 25.94
CA CYS A 27 46.98 -4.66 25.95
C CYS A 27 46.62 -5.41 24.65
N ALA A 28 46.38 -6.72 24.79
CA ALA A 28 45.65 -7.44 23.76
C ALA A 28 44.26 -6.81 23.62
N SER A 29 44.06 -6.00 22.59
CA SER A 29 42.74 -5.62 22.15
C SER A 29 42.00 -6.89 21.73
N GLN A 30 41.08 -7.34 22.55
CA GLN A 30 40.06 -8.27 22.13
C GLN A 30 39.22 -7.54 21.06
N SER A 31 39.58 -7.76 19.80
CA SER A 31 38.68 -7.56 18.69
C SER A 31 37.56 -8.58 18.82
N THR A 32 36.45 -8.21 19.46
CA THR A 32 35.19 -8.96 19.33
C THR A 32 34.82 -8.91 17.87
N SER A 33 35.09 -10.01 17.18
CA SER A 33 34.82 -10.19 15.77
C SER A 33 33.32 -10.13 15.53
N VAL A 34 32.91 -9.25 14.62
CA VAL A 34 31.57 -9.16 14.03
C VAL A 34 31.21 -10.43 13.23
N GLU A 35 32.13 -11.38 13.13
CA GLU A 35 31.96 -12.66 12.43
C GLU A 35 31.09 -13.71 13.14
N ASP A 36 30.77 -13.51 14.43
CA ASP A 36 30.10 -14.57 15.22
C ASP A 36 28.56 -14.52 15.16
N SER A 37 27.96 -13.40 14.76
CA SER A 37 26.50 -13.28 14.65
C SER A 37 25.93 -14.03 13.43
N GLY A 38 26.61 -13.98 12.29
CA GLY A 38 26.17 -14.66 11.05
C GLY A 38 26.24 -16.19 11.13
N SER A 39 27.20 -16.75 11.88
CA SER A 39 27.35 -18.20 12.07
C SER A 39 26.31 -18.79 13.02
N LEU A 40 25.91 -18.04 14.06
CA LEU A 40 24.87 -18.44 15.00
C LEU A 40 23.48 -18.37 14.35
N GLU A 41 23.23 -17.39 13.50
CA GLU A 41 21.96 -17.18 12.80
C GLU A 41 21.69 -18.28 11.75
N ALA A 42 22.64 -18.60 10.87
CA ALA A 42 22.54 -19.74 9.94
C ALA A 42 22.33 -21.10 10.67
N ASN A 43 22.63 -21.16 11.95
CA ASN A 43 22.52 -22.35 12.78
C ASN A 43 21.09 -22.58 13.29
N TRP A 44 20.31 -21.52 13.65
CA TRP A 44 18.94 -21.67 14.11
C TRP A 44 18.00 -22.14 13.00
N THR A 45 18.05 -21.49 11.83
CA THR A 45 17.26 -21.87 10.64
C THR A 45 17.48 -23.34 10.29
N ARG A 46 18.75 -23.80 10.19
CA ARG A 46 19.10 -25.18 9.83
C ARG A 46 18.66 -26.17 10.92
N ALA A 47 18.94 -25.86 12.18
CA ALA A 47 18.59 -26.71 13.31
C ALA A 47 17.08 -26.83 13.50
N THR A 48 16.31 -25.79 13.19
CA THR A 48 14.85 -25.82 13.24
C THR A 48 14.31 -26.67 12.09
N LEU A 49 14.74 -26.39 10.85
CA LEU A 49 14.29 -27.11 9.66
C LEU A 49 14.51 -28.63 9.75
N SER A 50 15.68 -29.05 10.26
CA SER A 50 16.03 -30.49 10.34
C SER A 50 15.17 -31.30 11.33
N ARG A 51 14.42 -30.64 12.22
CA ARG A 51 13.52 -31.28 13.20
C ARG A 51 12.06 -31.28 12.78
N MET A 52 11.73 -30.56 11.69
CA MET A 52 10.35 -30.41 11.24
C MET A 52 9.91 -31.63 10.44
N SER A 53 8.72 -32.14 10.73
CA SER A 53 8.00 -33.08 9.89
C SER A 53 7.55 -32.42 8.58
N VAL A 54 7.24 -33.21 7.55
CA VAL A 54 6.69 -32.73 6.28
C VAL A 54 5.43 -31.88 6.51
N ARG A 55 4.56 -32.27 7.46
CA ARG A 55 3.35 -31.51 7.78
C ARG A 55 3.69 -30.14 8.41
N GLU A 56 4.62 -30.08 9.32
CA GLU A 56 5.05 -28.81 9.93
C GLU A 56 5.72 -27.88 8.88
N LYS A 57 6.52 -28.44 7.96
CA LYS A 57 7.06 -27.71 6.81
C LYS A 57 5.95 -27.13 5.93
N ALA A 58 4.96 -27.96 5.57
CA ALA A 58 3.80 -27.52 4.81
C ALA A 58 3.02 -26.39 5.53
N ALA A 59 2.83 -26.52 6.83
CA ALA A 59 2.13 -25.53 7.64
C ALA A 59 2.84 -24.17 7.69
N GLN A 60 4.18 -24.14 7.70
CA GLN A 60 4.92 -22.87 7.62
C GLN A 60 4.64 -22.09 6.33
N MET A 61 4.24 -22.76 5.26
CA MET A 61 3.94 -22.17 3.96
C MET A 61 2.51 -21.61 3.86
N VAL A 62 1.62 -21.89 4.82
CA VAL A 62 0.19 -21.55 4.75
C VAL A 62 -0.11 -20.41 5.72
N TRP A 63 -0.60 -19.26 5.18
CA TRP A 63 -0.88 -18.05 5.94
C TRP A 63 -2.34 -17.60 5.80
N PRO A 64 -3.22 -17.98 6.75
CA PRO A 64 -4.61 -17.53 6.73
C PRO A 64 -4.74 -16.02 6.97
N THR A 65 -5.87 -15.46 6.52
CA THR A 65 -6.24 -14.06 6.77
C THR A 65 -7.12 -13.94 8.01
N ILE A 66 -6.84 -12.95 8.83
CA ILE A 66 -7.62 -12.61 10.02
C ILE A 66 -7.86 -11.11 10.12
N TRP A 67 -8.93 -10.73 10.81
CA TRP A 67 -9.17 -9.33 11.19
C TRP A 67 -8.26 -8.92 12.34
N GLY A 68 -7.81 -7.67 12.30
CA GLY A 68 -6.93 -7.09 13.32
C GLY A 68 -7.64 -6.57 14.58
N ASP A 69 -8.98 -6.45 14.53
CA ASP A 69 -9.84 -5.97 15.61
C ASP A 69 -9.86 -6.89 16.84
N TYR A 70 -10.33 -6.36 17.96
CA TYR A 70 -10.54 -7.15 19.17
C TYR A 70 -11.63 -8.22 18.98
N VAL A 71 -11.41 -9.38 19.56
CA VAL A 71 -12.40 -10.46 19.68
C VAL A 71 -12.25 -11.13 21.03
N SER A 72 -13.37 -11.58 21.65
CA SER A 72 -13.36 -12.33 22.90
C SER A 72 -12.76 -13.73 22.73
N ASP A 73 -12.29 -14.31 23.82
CA ASP A 73 -11.61 -15.62 23.83
C ASP A 73 -12.49 -16.79 23.36
N ASP A 74 -13.80 -16.68 23.50
CA ASP A 74 -14.82 -17.65 23.09
C ASP A 74 -15.38 -17.41 21.70
N ALA A 75 -15.01 -16.28 21.05
CA ALA A 75 -15.44 -16.00 19.70
C ALA A 75 -14.93 -17.06 18.71
N THR A 76 -15.81 -17.52 17.84
CA THR A 76 -15.49 -18.55 16.83
C THR A 76 -14.23 -18.21 16.03
N GLN A 77 -14.02 -16.94 15.71
CA GLN A 77 -12.83 -16.49 14.99
C GLN A 77 -11.56 -16.71 15.82
N TRP A 78 -11.58 -16.39 17.12
CA TRP A 78 -10.40 -16.56 17.98
C TRP A 78 -10.11 -18.04 18.26
N VAL A 79 -11.15 -18.86 18.43
CA VAL A 79 -10.99 -20.31 18.53
C VAL A 79 -10.28 -20.89 17.30
N ARG A 80 -10.66 -20.45 16.09
CA ARG A 80 -9.97 -20.86 14.85
C ARG A 80 -8.51 -20.38 14.81
N VAL A 81 -8.24 -19.13 15.18
CA VAL A 81 -6.86 -18.61 15.24
C VAL A 81 -6.01 -19.48 16.17
N ARG A 82 -6.53 -19.81 17.35
CA ARG A 82 -5.86 -20.71 18.30
C ARG A 82 -5.58 -22.08 17.69
N GLN A 83 -6.54 -22.69 16.99
CA GLN A 83 -6.35 -23.96 16.28
C GLN A 83 -5.26 -23.85 15.21
N TYR A 84 -5.27 -22.81 14.41
CA TYR A 84 -4.25 -22.59 13.36
C TYR A 84 -2.84 -22.48 13.93
N ILE A 85 -2.69 -21.89 15.12
CA ILE A 85 -1.38 -21.74 15.79
C ILE A 85 -0.96 -23.03 16.49
N THR A 86 -1.84 -23.61 17.33
CA THR A 86 -1.45 -24.69 18.25
C THR A 86 -1.57 -26.08 17.67
N GLN A 87 -2.52 -26.31 16.73
CA GLN A 87 -2.76 -27.61 16.12
C GLN A 87 -2.16 -27.68 14.71
N GLU A 88 -2.48 -26.71 13.85
CA GLU A 88 -1.98 -26.70 12.47
C GLU A 88 -0.54 -26.17 12.37
N LYS A 89 -0.09 -25.31 13.30
CA LYS A 89 1.27 -24.73 13.36
C LYS A 89 1.63 -23.90 12.13
N VAL A 90 0.69 -23.05 11.65
CA VAL A 90 0.92 -22.18 10.50
C VAL A 90 2.12 -21.25 10.67
N GLY A 91 2.78 -20.89 9.56
CA GLY A 91 4.01 -20.09 9.60
C GLY A 91 3.79 -18.59 9.81
N GLY A 92 2.60 -18.10 9.55
CA GLY A 92 2.25 -16.68 9.63
C GLY A 92 0.78 -16.42 9.32
N PHE A 93 0.42 -15.13 9.26
CA PHE A 93 -0.94 -14.68 8.99
C PHE A 93 -0.93 -13.42 8.12
N THR A 94 -1.96 -13.25 7.31
CA THR A 94 -2.32 -11.98 6.69
C THR A 94 -3.26 -11.22 7.62
N ILE A 95 -2.93 -9.97 7.95
CA ILE A 95 -3.70 -9.14 8.87
C ILE A 95 -4.54 -8.16 8.06
N SER A 96 -5.85 -8.17 8.29
CA SER A 96 -6.79 -7.22 7.73
C SER A 96 -6.99 -6.02 8.69
N ILE A 97 -8.15 -5.39 8.64
CA ILE A 97 -8.43 -4.12 9.33
C ILE A 97 -8.52 -4.30 10.85
N GLY A 98 -7.98 -3.32 11.60
CA GLY A 98 -8.12 -3.17 13.05
C GLY A 98 -7.53 -1.85 13.51
N SER A 99 -7.72 -1.47 14.78
CA SER A 99 -7.00 -0.33 15.33
C SER A 99 -5.54 -0.71 15.66
N PRO A 100 -4.60 0.24 15.67
CA PRO A 100 -3.18 -0.06 15.91
C PRO A 100 -2.92 -0.83 17.22
N VAL A 101 -3.59 -0.44 18.30
CA VAL A 101 -3.42 -1.08 19.62
C VAL A 101 -4.04 -2.47 19.65
N GLU A 102 -5.24 -2.65 19.07
CA GLU A 102 -5.88 -3.97 18.98
C GLU A 102 -5.03 -4.95 18.19
N ILE A 103 -4.51 -4.52 17.02
CA ILE A 103 -3.58 -5.32 16.22
C ILE A 103 -2.37 -5.73 17.07
N ALA A 104 -1.69 -4.79 17.71
CA ALA A 104 -0.49 -5.05 18.48
C ALA A 104 -0.74 -6.04 19.65
N VAL A 105 -1.83 -5.87 20.39
CA VAL A 105 -2.23 -6.77 21.49
C VAL A 105 -2.55 -8.16 20.95
N LYS A 106 -3.34 -8.25 19.87
CA LYS A 106 -3.71 -9.52 19.23
C LYS A 106 -2.47 -10.27 18.73
N LEU A 107 -1.56 -9.58 18.01
CA LEU A 107 -0.37 -10.21 17.47
C LEU A 107 0.59 -10.68 18.57
N ASN A 108 0.72 -9.92 19.66
CA ASN A 108 1.47 -10.39 20.84
C ASN A 108 0.84 -11.64 21.48
N ALA A 109 -0.50 -11.71 21.57
CA ALA A 109 -1.19 -12.89 22.06
C ALA A 109 -0.94 -14.12 21.17
N MET A 110 -0.99 -13.93 19.85
CA MET A 110 -0.70 -14.99 18.87
C MET A 110 0.76 -15.47 18.96
N GLN A 111 1.71 -14.56 19.10
CA GLN A 111 3.13 -14.90 19.30
C GLN A 111 3.37 -15.73 20.57
N ARG A 112 2.61 -15.48 21.65
CA ARG A 112 2.73 -16.27 22.90
C ARG A 112 2.28 -17.72 22.75
N MET A 113 1.29 -17.97 21.89
CA MET A 113 0.73 -19.31 21.66
C MET A 113 1.57 -20.16 20.72
N SER A 114 2.48 -19.55 19.94
CA SER A 114 3.24 -20.24 18.92
C SER A 114 4.60 -20.72 19.40
N ASP A 115 4.96 -21.96 19.07
CA ASP A 115 6.29 -22.52 19.36
C ASP A 115 7.38 -21.77 18.58
N LEU A 116 7.15 -21.55 17.29
CA LEU A 116 8.03 -20.78 16.39
C LEU A 116 7.49 -19.36 16.21
N PRO A 117 8.36 -18.34 16.05
CA PRO A 117 7.88 -17.00 15.72
C PRO A 117 6.98 -16.99 14.49
N LEU A 118 5.87 -16.25 14.55
CA LEU A 118 4.96 -16.05 13.43
C LEU A 118 5.40 -14.85 12.59
N LEU A 119 5.21 -14.92 11.28
CA LEU A 119 5.29 -13.76 10.40
C LEU A 119 3.89 -13.18 10.18
N PHE A 120 3.78 -11.85 10.22
CA PHE A 120 2.53 -11.15 9.95
C PHE A 120 2.70 -10.24 8.74
N GLY A 121 1.90 -10.49 7.70
CA GLY A 121 1.85 -9.68 6.48
C GLY A 121 0.55 -8.88 6.39
N ALA A 122 0.57 -7.79 5.63
CA ALA A 122 -0.63 -7.00 5.35
C ALA A 122 -0.48 -6.21 4.04
N ASP A 123 -1.62 -5.89 3.38
CA ASP A 123 -1.62 -4.91 2.29
C ASP A 123 -1.38 -3.52 2.84
N LEU A 124 -0.22 -2.95 2.53
CA LEU A 124 0.20 -1.63 3.01
C LEU A 124 0.55 -0.68 1.86
N GLU A 125 -0.16 -0.81 0.74
CA GLU A 125 0.06 -0.02 -0.48
C GLU A 125 -0.03 1.49 -0.24
N PHE A 126 -0.91 1.88 0.69
CA PHE A 126 -1.16 3.28 1.06
C PHE A 126 -0.64 3.59 2.47
N GLY A 127 0.41 2.90 2.91
CA GLY A 127 0.92 2.99 4.28
C GLY A 127 0.19 2.07 5.25
N THR A 128 0.68 2.04 6.49
CA THR A 128 0.11 1.19 7.55
C THR A 128 -1.32 1.56 7.89
N GLY A 129 -1.71 2.84 7.72
CA GLY A 129 -3.08 3.32 7.91
C GLY A 129 -4.11 2.70 6.97
N TYR A 130 -3.69 2.01 5.91
CA TYR A 130 -4.61 1.26 5.05
C TYR A 130 -5.26 0.07 5.77
N ARG A 131 -4.58 -0.51 6.75
CA ARG A 131 -5.09 -1.62 7.58
C ARG A 131 -5.25 -1.25 9.05
N ALA A 132 -4.41 -0.36 9.57
CA ALA A 132 -4.39 0.02 10.98
C ALA A 132 -4.95 1.43 11.17
N HIS A 133 -6.27 1.55 11.30
CA HIS A 133 -6.96 2.83 11.49
C HIS A 133 -7.96 2.74 12.64
N GLY A 134 -8.21 3.87 13.31
CA GLY A 134 -9.10 3.99 14.47
C GLY A 134 -10.44 4.64 14.18
N GLY A 135 -10.85 4.73 12.91
CA GLY A 135 -12.14 5.32 12.52
C GLY A 135 -13.30 4.38 12.78
N TYR A 136 -14.20 4.75 13.67
CA TYR A 136 -15.47 4.07 13.91
C TYR A 136 -16.62 4.98 13.51
N PHE A 137 -17.51 4.47 12.67
CA PHE A 137 -18.65 5.22 12.15
C PHE A 137 -19.95 4.80 12.86
N PHE A 138 -20.09 5.25 14.10
CA PHE A 138 -21.39 5.31 14.77
C PHE A 138 -22.11 6.62 14.39
N PRO A 139 -23.41 6.80 14.76
CA PRO A 139 -24.02 8.11 14.66
C PRO A 139 -23.19 9.16 15.40
N GLY A 140 -22.45 9.99 14.63
CA GLY A 140 -21.54 11.00 15.17
C GLY A 140 -20.06 10.84 14.84
N GLY A 141 -19.64 9.68 14.29
CA GLY A 141 -18.26 9.41 13.88
C GLY A 141 -17.23 9.48 15.03
N TYR A 142 -16.41 8.48 15.18
CA TYR A 142 -15.34 8.45 16.19
C TYR A 142 -14.02 8.16 15.49
N ASP A 143 -13.05 9.05 15.64
CA ASP A 143 -11.69 8.82 15.18
C ASP A 143 -10.74 8.77 16.38
N LEU A 144 -10.29 7.57 16.71
CA LEU A 144 -9.35 7.33 17.81
C LEU A 144 -7.88 7.54 17.39
N GLY A 145 -7.67 8.05 16.19
CA GLY A 145 -6.35 8.08 15.56
C GLY A 145 -5.94 6.73 14.99
N GLY A 146 -5.01 6.74 14.06
CA GLY A 146 -4.56 5.55 13.36
C GLY A 146 -3.16 5.73 12.82
N ALA A 147 -2.65 4.69 12.18
CA ALA A 147 -1.43 4.78 11.40
C ALA A 147 -1.64 5.70 10.18
N VAL A 148 -0.54 6.21 9.66
CA VAL A 148 -0.59 7.17 8.56
C VAL A 148 -1.09 6.52 7.28
N LEU A 149 -2.12 7.13 6.70
CA LEU A 149 -2.66 6.79 5.40
C LEU A 149 -2.10 7.75 4.35
N PHE A 150 -1.30 7.23 3.45
CA PHE A 150 -0.78 7.97 2.31
C PHE A 150 -1.79 8.04 1.16
N PRO A 151 -1.71 9.05 0.29
CA PRO A 151 -2.38 8.99 -1.00
C PRO A 151 -1.96 7.74 -1.80
N PRO A 152 -2.79 7.27 -2.75
CA PRO A 152 -2.44 6.15 -3.62
C PRO A 152 -1.09 6.32 -4.32
N GLN A 153 -0.46 5.20 -4.71
CA GLN A 153 0.88 5.22 -5.32
C GLN A 153 0.95 6.10 -6.57
N MET A 154 -0.15 6.24 -7.34
CA MET A 154 -0.19 7.12 -8.50
C MET A 154 -0.04 8.61 -8.12
N ALA A 155 -0.38 9.00 -6.89
CA ALA A 155 -0.07 10.32 -6.37
C ALA A 155 1.44 10.53 -6.21
N VAL A 156 2.15 9.52 -5.70
CA VAL A 156 3.62 9.55 -5.66
C VAL A 156 4.18 9.61 -7.08
N GLY A 157 3.59 8.86 -8.02
CA GLY A 157 3.89 8.93 -9.44
C GLY A 157 3.74 10.34 -10.02
N ALA A 158 2.67 11.05 -9.65
CA ALA A 158 2.43 12.43 -10.07
C ALA A 158 3.45 13.42 -9.50
N SER A 159 4.00 13.17 -8.31
CA SER A 159 5.07 13.98 -7.74
C SER A 159 6.43 13.74 -8.43
N ARG A 160 6.66 12.55 -8.99
CA ARG A 160 7.92 12.08 -9.61
C ARG A 160 9.12 12.14 -8.64
N ASP A 161 8.87 12.06 -7.34
CA ASP A 161 9.89 12.23 -6.31
C ASP A 161 10.20 10.92 -5.60
N THR A 162 11.38 10.37 -5.85
CA THR A 162 11.85 9.13 -5.22
C THR A 162 12.10 9.28 -3.71
N ALA A 163 12.36 10.51 -3.21
CA ALA A 163 12.49 10.74 -1.78
C ALA A 163 11.14 10.59 -1.07
N LEU A 164 10.04 10.99 -1.71
CA LEU A 164 8.69 10.76 -1.18
C LEU A 164 8.30 9.28 -1.20
N ALA A 165 8.68 8.54 -2.24
CA ALA A 165 8.48 7.09 -2.29
C ALA A 165 9.27 6.37 -1.18
N TYR A 166 10.52 6.75 -0.96
CA TYR A 166 11.34 6.24 0.16
C TYR A 166 10.69 6.58 1.51
N ALA A 167 10.26 7.82 1.71
CA ALA A 167 9.60 8.24 2.94
C ALA A 167 8.30 7.46 3.19
N GLN A 168 7.51 7.17 2.14
CA GLN A 168 6.32 6.32 2.26
C GLN A 168 6.70 4.91 2.75
N GLY A 169 7.69 4.26 2.12
CA GLY A 169 8.18 2.95 2.55
C GLY A 169 8.71 2.94 3.99
N ARG A 170 9.51 3.97 4.35
CA ARG A 170 10.05 4.16 5.70
C ARG A 170 8.95 4.28 6.75
N VAL A 171 7.97 5.16 6.55
CA VAL A 171 6.87 5.37 7.50
C VAL A 171 6.01 4.11 7.62
N THR A 172 5.71 3.45 6.48
CA THR A 172 5.00 2.17 6.46
C THR A 172 5.71 1.13 7.33
N ALA A 173 7.03 1.04 7.23
CA ALA A 173 7.81 0.09 8.02
C ALA A 173 7.82 0.44 9.50
N LEU A 174 8.10 1.71 9.86
CA LEU A 174 8.19 2.13 11.27
C LEU A 174 6.87 1.88 12.01
N GLU A 175 5.74 2.30 11.41
CA GLU A 175 4.43 2.12 12.03
C GLU A 175 3.97 0.66 11.99
N GLY A 176 4.19 -0.05 10.88
CA GLY A 176 3.86 -1.47 10.78
C GLY A 176 4.63 -2.33 11.77
N ARG A 177 5.93 -2.09 11.92
CA ARG A 177 6.77 -2.80 12.90
C ARG A 177 6.35 -2.50 14.34
N ALA A 178 5.95 -1.26 14.62
CA ALA A 178 5.48 -0.87 15.95
C ALA A 178 4.23 -1.63 16.42
N ILE A 179 3.40 -2.11 15.47
CA ILE A 179 2.19 -2.89 15.74
C ILE A 179 2.37 -4.40 15.49
N GLY A 180 3.58 -4.84 15.17
CA GLY A 180 3.92 -6.26 15.02
C GLY A 180 3.79 -6.82 13.60
N LEU A 181 3.62 -5.99 12.56
CA LEU A 181 3.67 -6.41 11.17
C LEU A 181 5.11 -6.55 10.68
N HIS A 182 5.35 -7.52 9.80
CA HIS A 182 6.69 -7.91 9.34
C HIS A 182 6.86 -7.81 7.83
N VAL A 183 5.79 -8.04 7.07
CA VAL A 183 5.79 -8.10 5.60
C VAL A 183 4.74 -7.12 5.06
N ALA A 184 5.18 -6.14 4.29
CA ALA A 184 4.28 -5.28 3.53
C ALA A 184 4.00 -5.93 2.17
N TYR A 185 2.73 -6.21 1.84
CA TYR A 185 2.34 -6.55 0.48
C TYR A 185 2.26 -5.25 -0.34
N ALA A 186 3.42 -4.66 -0.53
CA ALA A 186 3.70 -3.42 -1.23
C ALA A 186 5.20 -3.34 -1.58
N PRO A 187 5.58 -2.61 -2.63
CA PRO A 187 4.76 -1.77 -3.50
C PRO A 187 4.10 -2.54 -4.66
N VAL A 188 3.06 -1.94 -5.26
CA VAL A 188 2.53 -2.39 -6.56
C VAL A 188 3.51 -1.95 -7.65
N LEU A 189 4.01 -2.91 -8.41
CA LEU A 189 4.98 -2.71 -9.49
C LEU A 189 4.36 -2.85 -10.89
N ASP A 190 3.04 -3.09 -10.93
CA ASP A 190 2.30 -3.14 -12.18
C ASP A 190 2.38 -1.80 -12.91
N VAL A 191 2.60 -1.84 -14.21
CA VAL A 191 2.63 -0.66 -15.09
C VAL A 191 1.22 -0.42 -15.61
N ASN A 192 0.58 0.69 -15.22
CA ASN A 192 -0.83 0.97 -15.57
C ASN A 192 -0.95 1.54 -16.99
N ASN A 193 -0.69 0.74 -17.97
CA ASN A 193 -0.74 1.10 -19.39
C ASN A 193 -2.13 0.94 -20.04
N ASN A 194 -3.08 0.30 -19.35
CA ASN A 194 -4.46 0.14 -19.79
C ASN A 194 -5.41 1.01 -18.93
N PRO A 195 -5.99 2.09 -19.49
CA PRO A 195 -6.94 2.95 -18.76
C PRO A 195 -8.22 2.24 -18.29
N ALA A 196 -8.58 1.12 -18.93
CA ALA A 196 -9.76 0.33 -18.57
C ALA A 196 -9.52 -0.64 -17.42
N ASN A 197 -8.28 -0.79 -16.94
CA ASN A 197 -7.94 -1.71 -15.87
C ASN A 197 -8.73 -1.40 -14.59
N PRO A 198 -9.62 -2.32 -14.13
CA PRO A 198 -10.49 -2.07 -12.98
C PRO A 198 -9.82 -2.35 -11.63
N VAL A 199 -8.63 -2.98 -11.63
CA VAL A 199 -7.95 -3.48 -10.43
C VAL A 199 -6.75 -2.61 -10.05
N ILE A 200 -5.90 -2.27 -11.01
CA ILE A 200 -4.64 -1.57 -10.74
C ILE A 200 -4.86 -0.06 -10.67
N ASN A 201 -5.21 0.61 -11.75
CA ASN A 201 -5.53 2.04 -11.76
C ASN A 201 -4.59 2.85 -10.84
N THR A 202 -5.13 3.63 -9.88
CA THR A 202 -4.35 4.48 -8.96
C THR A 202 -3.45 3.72 -7.97
N ARG A 203 -3.53 2.39 -7.90
CA ARG A 203 -2.60 1.56 -7.11
C ARG A 203 -1.20 1.51 -7.71
N SER A 204 -1.05 1.67 -9.04
CA SER A 204 0.25 1.79 -9.71
C SER A 204 0.86 3.18 -9.55
N TYR A 205 2.18 3.30 -9.73
CA TYR A 205 2.85 4.60 -9.84
C TYR A 205 2.61 5.30 -11.19
N GLY A 206 2.13 4.60 -12.22
CA GLY A 206 1.83 5.15 -13.55
C GLY A 206 2.05 4.18 -14.71
N GLU A 207 2.10 4.71 -15.94
CA GLU A 207 2.23 3.94 -17.19
C GLU A 207 3.67 3.80 -17.68
N ASP A 208 4.61 4.59 -17.16
CA ASP A 208 6.02 4.53 -17.56
C ASP A 208 6.75 3.49 -16.69
N PRO A 209 7.29 2.40 -17.27
CA PRO A 209 7.93 1.34 -16.52
C PRO A 209 9.19 1.81 -15.78
N ARG A 210 9.87 2.86 -16.27
CA ARG A 210 11.07 3.42 -15.61
C ARG A 210 10.67 4.24 -14.39
N LEU A 211 9.57 4.99 -14.46
CA LEU A 211 9.02 5.73 -13.32
C LEU A 211 8.57 4.74 -12.23
N VAL A 212 7.83 3.69 -12.61
CA VAL A 212 7.40 2.63 -11.67
C VAL A 212 8.62 1.95 -11.03
N ALA A 213 9.65 1.62 -11.82
CA ALA A 213 10.89 1.03 -11.33
C ALA A 213 11.63 1.93 -10.32
N ALA A 214 11.75 3.22 -10.61
CA ALA A 214 12.47 4.17 -9.75
C ALA A 214 11.75 4.39 -8.42
N LEU A 215 10.43 4.61 -8.45
CA LEU A 215 9.63 4.85 -7.26
C LEU A 215 9.42 3.57 -6.44
N GLY A 216 9.12 2.44 -7.10
CA GLY A 216 9.02 1.14 -6.44
C GLY A 216 10.31 0.72 -5.75
N GLY A 217 11.46 0.89 -6.41
CA GLY A 217 12.78 0.65 -5.80
C GLY A 217 13.07 1.54 -4.60
N ALA A 218 12.64 2.82 -4.64
CA ALA A 218 12.78 3.72 -3.50
C ALA A 218 11.90 3.31 -2.32
N PHE A 219 10.64 2.92 -2.56
CA PHE A 219 9.75 2.39 -1.53
C PHE A 219 10.34 1.13 -0.88
N ILE A 220 10.83 0.18 -1.68
CA ILE A 220 11.44 -1.07 -1.21
C ILE A 220 12.59 -0.77 -0.25
N ARG A 221 13.52 0.12 -0.64
CA ARG A 221 14.62 0.54 0.26
C ARG A 221 14.08 1.19 1.52
N GLY A 222 13.13 2.14 1.40
CA GLY A 222 12.53 2.80 2.55
C GLY A 222 11.92 1.81 3.56
N ALA A 223 11.22 0.79 3.08
CA ALA A 223 10.63 -0.24 3.93
C ALA A 223 11.72 -1.15 4.57
N GLN A 224 12.66 -1.65 3.77
CA GLN A 224 13.62 -2.65 4.22
C GLN A 224 14.75 -2.09 5.08
N ASP A 225 15.21 -0.85 4.82
CA ASP A 225 16.15 -0.13 5.69
C ASP A 225 15.57 0.10 7.11
N ASN A 226 14.23 0.01 7.26
CA ASN A 226 13.53 0.16 8.53
C ASN A 226 12.89 -1.15 9.04
N GLY A 227 13.46 -2.30 8.64
CA GLY A 227 13.18 -3.60 9.22
C GLY A 227 11.87 -4.27 8.80
N MET A 228 11.27 -3.89 7.65
CA MET A 228 10.08 -4.54 7.11
C MET A 228 10.37 -5.14 5.74
N ILE A 229 9.94 -6.37 5.50
CA ILE A 229 10.06 -7.01 4.19
C ILE A 229 9.06 -6.37 3.23
N ALA A 230 9.55 -5.82 2.13
CA ALA A 230 8.73 -5.33 1.03
C ALA A 230 8.40 -6.46 0.05
N THR A 231 7.21 -6.40 -0.57
CA THR A 231 6.73 -7.38 -1.56
C THR A 231 6.37 -6.68 -2.86
N GLY A 232 7.14 -6.87 -3.90
CA GLY A 232 6.79 -6.37 -5.24
C GLY A 232 5.66 -7.18 -5.87
N LYS A 233 4.60 -6.51 -6.37
CA LYS A 233 3.40 -7.20 -6.88
C LYS A 233 2.77 -6.49 -8.08
N HIS A 234 2.11 -7.21 -8.96
CA HIS A 234 1.78 -8.65 -9.02
C HIS A 234 2.56 -9.29 -10.17
N PHE A 235 3.53 -10.13 -9.87
CA PHE A 235 4.46 -10.69 -10.86
C PHE A 235 3.78 -11.70 -11.80
N PRO A 236 3.99 -11.62 -13.13
CA PRO A 236 4.96 -10.77 -13.85
C PRO A 236 4.37 -9.44 -14.36
N GLY A 237 3.17 -9.03 -13.97
CA GLY A 237 2.54 -7.75 -14.28
C GLY A 237 1.03 -7.87 -14.54
N HIS A 238 0.23 -7.06 -13.85
CA HIS A 238 -1.24 -7.03 -13.90
C HIS A 238 -1.78 -5.74 -14.54
N GLY A 239 -0.89 -4.88 -15.06
CA GLY A 239 -1.28 -3.53 -15.51
C GLY A 239 -2.12 -3.51 -16.79
N ASP A 240 -1.95 -4.51 -17.69
CA ASP A 240 -2.64 -4.60 -18.97
C ASP A 240 -3.77 -5.63 -18.95
N THR A 241 -4.75 -5.45 -18.06
CA THR A 241 -5.92 -6.33 -17.96
C THR A 241 -7.21 -5.53 -17.88
N GLU A 242 -8.29 -6.07 -18.46
CA GLU A 242 -9.64 -5.50 -18.39
C GLU A 242 -10.57 -6.33 -17.51
N ILE A 243 -10.12 -7.52 -17.10
CA ILE A 243 -10.85 -8.43 -16.23
C ILE A 243 -10.29 -8.35 -14.82
N ASN A 244 -11.19 -8.27 -13.84
CA ASN A 244 -10.82 -8.28 -12.43
C ASN A 244 -10.47 -9.71 -12.00
N SER A 245 -9.23 -9.93 -11.56
CA SER A 245 -8.71 -11.24 -11.12
C SER A 245 -9.45 -11.83 -9.90
N HIS A 246 -10.15 -11.00 -9.13
CA HIS A 246 -11.04 -11.47 -8.05
C HIS A 246 -12.33 -12.14 -8.58
N LEU A 247 -12.71 -11.87 -9.82
CA LEU A 247 -13.96 -12.34 -10.42
C LEU A 247 -13.74 -13.46 -11.46
N ALA A 248 -12.66 -13.40 -12.23
CA ALA A 248 -12.33 -14.35 -13.27
C ALA A 248 -10.82 -14.34 -13.58
N LEU A 249 -10.36 -15.28 -14.40
CA LEU A 249 -8.95 -15.34 -14.84
C LEU A 249 -8.68 -14.31 -15.95
N PRO A 250 -7.91 -13.23 -15.70
CA PRO A 250 -7.49 -12.32 -16.74
C PRO A 250 -6.38 -12.93 -17.60
N VAL A 251 -6.30 -12.47 -18.84
CA VAL A 251 -5.26 -12.87 -19.80
C VAL A 251 -4.52 -11.62 -20.26
N VAL A 252 -3.19 -11.65 -20.18
CA VAL A 252 -2.30 -10.65 -20.76
C VAL A 252 -1.67 -11.27 -22.02
N ASP A 253 -2.31 -11.05 -23.16
CA ASP A 253 -1.90 -11.61 -24.45
C ASP A 253 -0.99 -10.62 -25.20
N VAL A 254 0.27 -10.59 -24.80
CA VAL A 254 1.30 -9.73 -25.39
C VAL A 254 2.55 -10.54 -25.68
N SER A 255 3.41 -10.04 -26.58
CA SER A 255 4.66 -10.73 -26.92
C SER A 255 5.65 -10.74 -25.75
N ARG A 256 6.57 -11.73 -25.75
CA ARG A 256 7.67 -11.77 -24.78
C ARG A 256 8.51 -10.48 -24.82
N GLN A 257 8.79 -9.94 -26.00
CA GLN A 257 9.53 -8.69 -26.16
C GLN A 257 8.83 -7.53 -25.46
N ARG A 258 7.49 -7.48 -25.55
CA ARG A 258 6.70 -6.48 -24.84
C ARG A 258 6.80 -6.65 -23.32
N LEU A 259 6.66 -7.87 -22.79
CA LEU A 259 6.82 -8.16 -21.36
C LEU A 259 8.21 -7.72 -20.85
N ASP A 260 9.26 -8.00 -21.62
CA ASP A 260 10.64 -7.62 -21.27
C ASP A 260 10.85 -6.11 -21.22
N SER A 261 10.19 -5.36 -22.10
CA SER A 261 10.38 -3.91 -22.24
C SER A 261 9.44 -3.07 -21.37
N LEU A 262 8.37 -3.66 -20.81
CA LEU A 262 7.40 -2.92 -20.01
C LEU A 262 7.12 -3.61 -18.67
N GLU A 263 6.43 -4.74 -18.65
CA GLU A 263 5.93 -5.36 -17.42
C GLU A 263 7.07 -5.81 -16.47
N LEU A 264 8.14 -6.38 -17.02
CA LEU A 264 9.27 -6.92 -16.23
C LEU A 264 10.29 -5.86 -15.79
N VAL A 265 10.27 -4.66 -16.35
CA VAL A 265 11.23 -3.59 -16.01
C VAL A 265 11.19 -3.23 -14.53
N PRO A 266 10.02 -2.98 -13.90
CA PRO A 266 9.96 -2.68 -12.47
C PRO A 266 10.40 -3.85 -11.59
N PHE A 267 10.08 -5.09 -11.97
CA PHE A 267 10.48 -6.27 -11.19
C PHE A 267 12.00 -6.52 -11.24
N ARG A 268 12.64 -6.34 -12.40
CA ARG A 268 14.12 -6.37 -12.50
C ARG A 268 14.75 -5.31 -11.59
N ALA A 269 14.19 -4.11 -11.56
CA ALA A 269 14.66 -3.04 -10.68
C ALA A 269 14.43 -3.35 -9.21
N ALA A 270 13.29 -3.93 -8.84
CA ALA A 270 12.98 -4.36 -7.48
C ALA A 270 13.95 -5.44 -6.99
N ILE A 271 14.25 -6.46 -7.81
CA ILE A 271 15.23 -7.51 -7.52
C ILE A 271 16.62 -6.89 -7.32
N LYS A 272 17.03 -5.99 -8.20
CA LYS A 272 18.29 -5.24 -8.05
C LYS A 272 18.32 -4.39 -6.78
N SER A 273 17.18 -3.90 -6.31
CA SER A 273 17.06 -3.16 -5.05
C SER A 273 16.98 -4.07 -3.82
N GLY A 274 17.09 -5.39 -3.97
CA GLY A 274 17.11 -6.37 -2.90
C GLY A 274 15.72 -6.64 -2.30
N VAL A 275 14.65 -6.57 -3.09
CA VAL A 275 13.29 -6.86 -2.59
C VAL A 275 13.23 -8.23 -1.91
N GLY A 276 12.66 -8.29 -0.69
CA GLY A 276 12.64 -9.51 0.12
C GLY A 276 11.55 -10.51 -0.26
N ALA A 277 10.49 -10.02 -0.92
CA ALA A 277 9.41 -10.89 -1.40
C ALA A 277 8.85 -10.39 -2.75
N VAL A 278 8.27 -11.32 -3.51
CA VAL A 278 7.52 -11.04 -4.75
C VAL A 278 6.19 -11.78 -4.65
N MET A 279 5.09 -11.10 -4.90
CA MET A 279 3.75 -11.70 -4.96
C MET A 279 3.39 -12.01 -6.41
N SER A 280 2.91 -13.23 -6.64
CA SER A 280 2.52 -13.71 -7.97
C SER A 280 1.15 -13.19 -8.41
N PHE A 281 0.88 -13.24 -9.70
CA PHE A 281 -0.35 -12.78 -10.33
C PHE A 281 -1.28 -13.97 -10.70
N HIS A 282 -2.57 -13.85 -10.34
CA HIS A 282 -3.62 -14.79 -10.75
C HIS A 282 -4.17 -14.42 -12.15
N GLY A 283 -3.32 -14.47 -13.14
CA GLY A 283 -3.69 -14.29 -14.54
C GLY A 283 -2.74 -15.04 -15.47
N SER A 284 -3.19 -15.36 -16.67
CA SER A 284 -2.39 -16.08 -17.64
C SER A 284 -1.64 -15.15 -18.59
N MET A 285 -0.45 -15.57 -19.00
CA MET A 285 0.39 -14.90 -19.99
C MET A 285 0.89 -15.93 -21.03
N PRO A 286 0.16 -16.11 -22.14
CA PRO A 286 0.50 -17.14 -23.15
C PRO A 286 1.93 -17.07 -23.67
N ALA A 287 2.53 -15.88 -23.77
CA ALA A 287 3.92 -15.69 -24.17
C ALA A 287 4.94 -16.29 -23.19
N LEU A 288 4.57 -16.54 -21.94
CA LEU A 288 5.42 -17.17 -20.92
C LEU A 288 5.04 -18.63 -20.72
N ASP A 289 3.74 -18.93 -20.72
CA ASP A 289 3.22 -20.28 -20.54
C ASP A 289 1.96 -20.51 -21.40
N ALA A 290 2.13 -21.26 -22.47
CA ALA A 290 1.05 -21.57 -23.42
C ALA A 290 -0.03 -22.52 -22.85
N SER A 291 0.16 -23.09 -21.64
CA SER A 291 -0.87 -23.94 -20.99
C SER A 291 -2.13 -23.15 -20.61
N GLY A 292 -2.02 -21.80 -20.51
CA GLY A 292 -3.07 -20.93 -20.00
C GLY A 292 -3.22 -21.00 -18.48
N ASP A 293 -2.28 -21.60 -17.76
CA ASP A 293 -2.25 -21.59 -16.31
C ASP A 293 -1.95 -20.15 -15.79
N PRO A 294 -2.55 -19.74 -14.67
CA PRO A 294 -2.20 -18.47 -14.06
C PRO A 294 -0.76 -18.46 -13.57
N GLY A 295 -0.11 -17.30 -13.57
CA GLY A 295 1.30 -17.16 -13.19
C GLY A 295 1.64 -17.81 -11.85
N THR A 296 0.73 -17.76 -10.88
CA THR A 296 0.89 -18.43 -9.57
C THR A 296 1.03 -19.96 -9.68
N LEU A 297 0.40 -20.58 -10.69
CA LEU A 297 0.40 -22.03 -10.88
C LEU A 297 1.37 -22.50 -11.98
N SER A 298 2.08 -21.57 -12.61
CA SER A 298 3.00 -21.83 -13.71
C SER A 298 4.46 -21.95 -13.25
N GLY A 299 5.02 -23.16 -13.39
CA GLY A 299 6.45 -23.37 -13.15
C GLY A 299 7.35 -22.60 -14.12
N ARG A 300 6.88 -22.31 -15.35
CA ARG A 300 7.61 -21.48 -16.32
C ARG A 300 7.72 -20.03 -15.82
N VAL A 301 6.68 -19.53 -15.15
CA VAL A 301 6.66 -18.16 -14.59
C VAL A 301 7.48 -18.09 -13.30
N LEU A 302 7.20 -18.95 -12.31
CA LEU A 302 7.82 -18.81 -10.99
C LEU A 302 9.23 -19.43 -10.91
N LYS A 303 9.42 -20.64 -11.43
CA LYS A 303 10.77 -21.26 -11.47
C LYS A 303 11.58 -20.69 -12.62
N GLY A 304 11.10 -20.82 -13.85
CA GLY A 304 11.89 -20.45 -15.04
C GLY A 304 12.18 -18.95 -15.11
N LEU A 305 11.14 -18.10 -15.12
CA LEU A 305 11.37 -16.66 -15.28
C LEU A 305 11.86 -16.02 -13.97
N LEU A 306 11.14 -16.16 -12.84
CA LEU A 306 11.46 -15.40 -11.63
C LEU A 306 12.72 -15.93 -10.94
N ARG A 307 12.83 -17.26 -10.70
CA ARG A 307 13.97 -17.83 -9.99
C ARG A 307 15.24 -17.91 -10.86
N GLU A 308 15.12 -18.48 -12.06
CA GLU A 308 16.29 -18.83 -12.87
C GLU A 308 16.74 -17.65 -13.73
N GLU A 309 15.85 -17.06 -14.55
CA GLU A 309 16.23 -15.97 -15.44
C GLU A 309 16.49 -14.67 -14.68
N LEU A 310 15.57 -14.25 -13.80
CA LEU A 310 15.69 -13.01 -13.02
C LEU A 310 16.50 -13.17 -11.74
N ARG A 311 16.88 -14.41 -11.37
CA ARG A 311 17.73 -14.75 -10.21
C ARG A 311 17.19 -14.21 -8.89
N PHE A 312 15.89 -14.33 -8.67
CA PHE A 312 15.27 -13.89 -7.43
C PHE A 312 15.36 -14.95 -6.34
N ASP A 313 15.98 -14.64 -5.21
CA ASP A 313 16.19 -15.58 -4.08
C ASP A 313 15.29 -15.31 -2.87
N GLY A 314 14.53 -14.21 -2.83
CA GLY A 314 13.59 -13.90 -1.75
C GLY A 314 12.36 -14.83 -1.73
N MET A 315 11.38 -14.52 -0.87
CA MET A 315 10.15 -15.30 -0.75
C MET A 315 9.21 -15.05 -1.94
N ILE A 316 8.65 -16.11 -2.52
CA ILE A 316 7.56 -16.01 -3.49
C ILE A 316 6.25 -16.25 -2.73
N ILE A 317 5.40 -15.23 -2.69
CA ILE A 317 4.09 -15.25 -2.04
C ILE A 317 3.03 -15.40 -3.14
N SER A 318 2.05 -16.29 -2.98
CA SER A 318 0.90 -16.32 -3.89
C SER A 318 0.07 -15.04 -3.74
N ASP A 319 -0.71 -14.65 -4.73
CA ASP A 319 -1.89 -13.83 -4.49
C ASP A 319 -2.91 -14.64 -3.68
N ALA A 320 -4.01 -14.02 -3.24
CA ALA A 320 -5.00 -14.66 -2.37
C ALA A 320 -5.58 -15.94 -3.00
N MET A 321 -5.40 -17.08 -2.33
CA MET A 321 -5.75 -18.41 -2.88
C MET A 321 -7.26 -18.68 -2.89
N ASP A 322 -8.08 -17.79 -2.32
CA ASP A 322 -9.55 -17.83 -2.40
C ASP A 322 -10.12 -17.06 -3.61
N MET A 323 -9.29 -16.46 -4.45
CA MET A 323 -9.74 -15.73 -5.65
C MET A 323 -10.28 -16.67 -6.73
N ARG A 324 -11.40 -16.26 -7.36
CA ARG A 324 -12.11 -17.08 -8.36
C ARG A 324 -11.26 -17.37 -9.60
N GLY A 325 -10.36 -16.47 -9.99
CA GLY A 325 -9.43 -16.70 -11.10
C GLY A 325 -8.61 -18.00 -11.00
N VAL A 326 -8.43 -18.53 -9.80
CA VAL A 326 -7.74 -19.80 -9.54
C VAL A 326 -8.71 -20.89 -9.13
N LEU A 327 -9.65 -20.60 -8.21
CA LEU A 327 -10.55 -21.61 -7.64
C LEU A 327 -11.51 -22.24 -8.65
N ASP A 328 -12.08 -21.43 -9.55
CA ASP A 328 -13.10 -21.89 -10.50
C ASP A 328 -12.55 -22.97 -11.46
N ARG A 329 -11.26 -22.95 -11.75
CA ARG A 329 -10.63 -23.90 -12.69
C ARG A 329 -10.00 -25.10 -12.00
N TYR A 330 -9.40 -24.93 -10.82
CA TYR A 330 -8.56 -25.97 -10.19
C TYR A 330 -9.11 -26.48 -8.86
N GLY A 331 -10.01 -25.75 -8.21
CA GLY A 331 -10.39 -26.01 -6.82
C GLY A 331 -9.23 -25.78 -5.83
N ALA A 332 -9.55 -25.68 -4.55
CA ALA A 332 -8.58 -25.28 -3.52
C ALA A 332 -7.40 -26.27 -3.39
N ARG A 333 -7.67 -27.58 -3.43
CA ARG A 333 -6.65 -28.62 -3.24
C ARG A 333 -5.60 -28.64 -4.36
N GLU A 334 -6.05 -28.74 -5.61
CA GLU A 334 -5.13 -28.80 -6.76
C GLU A 334 -4.41 -27.46 -6.97
N ALA A 335 -5.08 -26.33 -6.72
CA ALA A 335 -4.46 -25.02 -6.77
C ALA A 335 -3.28 -24.91 -5.79
N ALA A 336 -3.43 -25.39 -4.55
CA ALA A 336 -2.34 -25.41 -3.56
C ALA A 336 -1.16 -26.28 -4.01
N ILE A 337 -1.44 -27.50 -4.50
CA ILE A 337 -0.40 -28.40 -5.01
C ILE A 337 0.36 -27.74 -6.17
N ARG A 338 -0.35 -27.20 -7.16
CA ARG A 338 0.25 -26.54 -8.33
C ARG A 338 1.07 -25.30 -7.96
N ALA A 339 0.58 -24.47 -7.02
CA ALA A 339 1.32 -23.28 -6.60
C ALA A 339 2.68 -23.65 -5.95
N VAL A 340 2.70 -24.66 -5.08
CA VAL A 340 3.94 -25.18 -4.50
C VAL A 340 4.83 -25.82 -5.57
N ASP A 341 4.28 -26.64 -6.46
CA ASP A 341 5.02 -27.18 -7.58
C ASP A 341 5.60 -26.09 -8.48
N ALA A 342 4.84 -25.06 -8.79
CA ALA A 342 5.28 -23.92 -9.60
C ALA A 342 6.41 -23.10 -8.95
N GLY A 343 6.54 -23.09 -7.63
CA GLY A 343 7.64 -22.39 -6.96
C GLY A 343 7.22 -21.44 -5.83
N ALA A 344 5.93 -21.30 -5.50
CA ALA A 344 5.48 -20.47 -4.40
C ALA A 344 6.01 -20.96 -3.04
N ASP A 345 6.50 -20.05 -2.21
CA ASP A 345 6.99 -20.36 -0.86
C ASP A 345 5.90 -20.16 0.19
N ILE A 346 4.96 -19.26 -0.05
CA ILE A 346 3.88 -18.92 0.87
C ILE A 346 2.56 -18.87 0.10
N LEU A 347 1.53 -19.52 0.66
CA LEU A 347 0.15 -19.52 0.17
C LEU A 347 -0.69 -18.67 1.13
N ILE A 348 -1.10 -17.47 0.69
CA ILE A 348 -1.91 -16.58 1.53
C ILE A 348 -3.40 -16.80 1.30
N GLN A 349 -4.20 -16.52 2.34
CA GLN A 349 -5.66 -16.50 2.30
C GLN A 349 -6.26 -17.79 1.67
N PRO A 350 -5.88 -18.97 2.16
CA PRO A 350 -6.47 -20.21 1.68
C PRO A 350 -7.95 -20.29 2.07
N VAL A 351 -8.77 -20.98 1.25
CA VAL A 351 -10.19 -21.23 1.56
C VAL A 351 -10.33 -22.04 2.85
N ASP A 352 -9.46 -23.04 3.04
CA ASP A 352 -9.39 -23.89 4.22
C ASP A 352 -7.93 -24.21 4.53
N VAL A 353 -7.52 -23.98 5.79
CA VAL A 353 -6.13 -24.11 6.24
C VAL A 353 -5.71 -25.58 6.30
N ALA A 354 -6.52 -26.44 6.92
CA ALA A 354 -6.18 -27.85 7.08
C ALA A 354 -6.14 -28.58 5.73
N LEU A 355 -7.14 -28.33 4.88
CA LEU A 355 -7.17 -28.84 3.51
C LEU A 355 -5.94 -28.41 2.71
N THR A 356 -5.51 -27.16 2.85
CA THR A 356 -4.36 -26.62 2.11
C THR A 356 -3.06 -27.26 2.60
N ILE A 357 -2.87 -27.42 3.92
CA ILE A 357 -1.71 -28.13 4.48
C ILE A 357 -1.69 -29.58 4.00
N ASP A 358 -2.84 -30.28 4.08
CA ASP A 358 -2.98 -31.66 3.58
C ASP A 358 -2.70 -31.79 2.09
N ALA A 359 -3.10 -30.79 1.30
CA ALA A 359 -2.79 -30.73 -0.13
C ALA A 359 -1.28 -30.62 -0.38
N VAL A 360 -0.59 -29.74 0.36
CA VAL A 360 0.87 -29.60 0.24
C VAL A 360 1.59 -30.88 0.64
N VAL A 361 1.18 -31.54 1.73
CA VAL A 361 1.70 -32.86 2.14
C VAL A 361 1.44 -33.92 1.06
N ALA A 362 0.23 -33.95 0.50
CA ALA A 362 -0.13 -34.88 -0.56
C ALA A 362 0.73 -34.70 -1.82
N GLY A 363 1.15 -33.49 -2.14
CA GLY A 363 2.08 -33.24 -3.23
C GLY A 363 3.44 -33.92 -3.05
N VAL A 364 3.94 -34.00 -1.81
CA VAL A 364 5.16 -34.76 -1.47
C VAL A 364 4.90 -36.26 -1.54
N THR A 365 3.86 -36.75 -0.88
CA THR A 365 3.59 -38.20 -0.80
C THR A 365 3.21 -38.83 -2.13
N SER A 366 2.64 -38.05 -3.05
CA SER A 366 2.35 -38.50 -4.43
C SER A 366 3.54 -38.37 -5.39
N GLY A 367 4.67 -37.80 -4.94
CA GLY A 367 5.84 -37.58 -5.78
C GLY A 367 5.68 -36.43 -6.79
N ARG A 368 4.68 -35.55 -6.62
CA ARG A 368 4.53 -34.36 -7.48
C ARG A 368 5.71 -33.41 -7.34
N TYR A 369 6.23 -33.29 -6.13
CA TYR A 369 7.49 -32.61 -5.79
C TYR A 369 8.12 -33.29 -4.57
N SER A 370 9.43 -33.08 -4.39
CA SER A 370 10.16 -33.68 -3.29
C SER A 370 10.06 -32.87 -1.99
N GLU A 371 10.40 -33.48 -0.86
CA GLU A 371 10.48 -32.79 0.45
C GLU A 371 11.49 -31.63 0.42
N GLU A 372 12.61 -31.75 -0.31
CA GLU A 372 13.59 -30.69 -0.46
C GLU A 372 13.00 -29.44 -1.14
N ARG A 373 11.91 -29.58 -1.90
CA ARG A 373 11.16 -28.43 -2.41
C ARG A 373 10.53 -27.63 -1.26
N LEU A 374 9.99 -28.29 -0.25
CA LEU A 374 9.47 -27.65 0.95
C LEU A 374 10.61 -27.07 1.77
N ASP A 375 11.71 -27.80 1.93
CA ASP A 375 12.89 -27.37 2.69
C ASP A 375 13.42 -26.02 2.17
N ARG A 376 13.50 -25.84 0.87
CA ARG A 376 13.90 -24.55 0.27
C ARG A 376 12.96 -23.41 0.63
N SER A 377 11.66 -23.66 0.63
CA SER A 377 10.66 -22.64 0.99
C SER A 377 10.72 -22.30 2.48
N VAL A 378 10.71 -23.33 3.32
CA VAL A 378 10.72 -23.17 4.78
C VAL A 378 12.04 -22.53 5.25
N SER A 379 13.16 -22.88 4.61
CA SER A 379 14.44 -22.22 4.88
C SER A 379 14.37 -20.71 4.66
N ARG A 380 13.73 -20.24 3.56
CA ARG A 380 13.53 -18.81 3.32
C ARG A 380 12.63 -18.15 4.37
N ILE A 381 11.56 -18.83 4.76
CA ILE A 381 10.63 -18.33 5.78
C ILE A 381 11.32 -18.23 7.15
N LEU A 382 12.06 -19.28 7.56
CA LEU A 382 12.80 -19.28 8.82
C LEU A 382 13.92 -18.23 8.82
N ALA A 383 14.68 -18.13 7.74
CA ALA A 383 15.71 -17.09 7.58
C ALA A 383 15.13 -15.67 7.63
N ALA A 384 13.91 -15.46 7.11
CA ALA A 384 13.22 -14.18 7.26
C ALA A 384 12.85 -13.88 8.71
N LYS A 385 12.35 -14.87 9.48
CA LYS A 385 12.07 -14.74 10.92
C LYS A 385 13.34 -14.40 11.70
N GLU A 386 14.44 -15.04 11.39
CA GLU A 386 15.74 -14.85 12.02
C GLU A 386 16.32 -13.45 11.71
N ARG A 387 16.36 -13.05 10.41
CA ARG A 387 16.81 -11.73 9.97
C ARG A 387 16.01 -10.57 10.58
N LEU A 388 14.71 -10.77 10.81
CA LEU A 388 13.86 -9.79 11.49
C LEU A 388 14.00 -9.76 13.00
N GLY A 389 14.89 -10.60 13.57
CA GLY A 389 15.16 -10.68 14.99
C GLY A 389 14.09 -11.39 15.82
N LEU A 390 13.08 -12.03 15.19
CA LEU A 390 11.92 -12.60 15.88
C LEU A 390 12.25 -13.80 16.77
N VAL A 391 13.39 -14.41 16.56
CA VAL A 391 13.90 -15.51 17.42
C VAL A 391 14.31 -14.98 18.79
N ARG A 392 14.81 -13.74 18.86
CA ARG A 392 15.26 -13.08 20.10
C ARG A 392 14.15 -12.25 20.73
N GLU A 393 13.45 -11.47 19.90
CA GLU A 393 12.38 -10.58 20.34
C GLU A 393 11.24 -10.59 19.32
N ARG A 394 10.13 -11.22 19.69
CA ARG A 394 8.95 -11.37 18.82
C ARG A 394 7.74 -10.55 19.26
N PHE A 395 7.86 -9.88 20.41
CA PHE A 395 6.80 -9.06 20.97
C PHE A 395 7.04 -7.58 20.68
N VAL A 396 5.97 -6.83 20.54
CA VAL A 396 6.04 -5.38 20.46
C VAL A 396 5.64 -4.74 21.79
N ALA A 397 6.29 -3.63 22.13
CA ALA A 397 5.95 -2.86 23.32
C ALA A 397 4.69 -2.04 23.08
N ILE A 398 3.58 -2.42 23.69
CA ILE A 398 2.26 -1.79 23.48
C ILE A 398 2.30 -0.30 23.80
N ASP A 399 3.01 0.11 24.84
CA ASP A 399 3.14 1.52 25.24
C ASP A 399 3.84 2.37 24.18
N SER A 400 4.73 1.77 23.35
CA SER A 400 5.44 2.45 22.26
C SER A 400 4.55 2.72 21.04
N VAL A 401 3.43 2.01 20.89
CA VAL A 401 2.55 2.15 19.73
C VAL A 401 2.10 3.61 19.56
N ARG A 402 1.66 4.25 20.66
CA ARG A 402 1.18 5.64 20.63
C ARG A 402 2.27 6.67 20.33
N ALA A 403 3.52 6.36 20.61
CA ALA A 403 4.64 7.26 20.35
C ALA A 403 5.11 7.22 18.88
N ILE A 404 4.85 6.10 18.19
CA ILE A 404 5.35 5.85 16.83
C ILE A 404 4.24 6.01 15.80
N VAL A 405 3.07 5.42 16.06
CA VAL A 405 1.96 5.38 15.11
C VAL A 405 1.26 6.73 15.06
N GLY A 406 1.14 7.30 13.86
CA GLY A 406 0.54 8.62 13.65
C GLY A 406 1.43 9.79 14.09
N ASP A 407 2.74 9.57 14.27
CA ASP A 407 3.67 10.65 14.60
C ASP A 407 3.57 11.81 13.61
N SER A 408 3.75 13.02 14.10
CA SER A 408 3.59 14.24 13.30
C SER A 408 4.52 14.33 12.10
N THR A 409 5.73 13.76 12.19
CA THR A 409 6.70 13.70 11.08
C THR A 409 6.28 12.68 10.02
N HIS A 410 5.63 11.60 10.43
CA HIS A 410 5.01 10.62 9.54
C HIS A 410 3.83 11.25 8.78
N VAL A 411 2.95 11.96 9.49
CA VAL A 411 1.83 12.71 8.89
C VAL A 411 2.35 13.78 7.92
N ALA A 412 3.44 14.48 8.28
CA ALA A 412 4.05 15.48 7.39
C ALA A 412 4.57 14.86 6.09
N SER A 413 5.10 13.62 6.13
CA SER A 413 5.54 12.89 4.93
C SER A 413 4.36 12.60 3.99
N ALA A 414 3.23 12.12 4.52
CA ALA A 414 2.04 11.88 3.73
C ALA A 414 1.41 13.17 3.18
N ARG A 415 1.46 14.26 3.97
CA ARG A 415 1.02 15.59 3.51
C ARG A 415 1.87 16.07 2.35
N ALA A 416 3.18 15.89 2.40
CA ALA A 416 4.07 16.27 1.29
C ALA A 416 3.74 15.53 0.00
N VAL A 417 3.41 14.22 0.07
CA VAL A 417 2.91 13.46 -1.07
C VAL A 417 1.60 14.07 -1.60
N ALA A 418 0.63 14.31 -0.72
CA ALA A 418 -0.68 14.84 -1.10
C ALA A 418 -0.54 16.21 -1.80
N GLU A 419 0.19 17.16 -1.19
CA GLU A 419 0.34 18.52 -1.74
C GLU A 419 1.11 18.53 -3.07
N ARG A 420 2.18 17.73 -3.19
CA ARG A 420 3.01 17.71 -4.41
C ARG A 420 2.41 16.90 -5.56
N SER A 421 1.38 16.11 -5.29
CA SER A 421 0.70 15.27 -6.29
C SER A 421 -0.46 15.97 -6.99
N ILE A 422 -1.09 16.99 -6.39
CA ILE A 422 -2.27 17.65 -7.00
C ILE A 422 -1.93 18.10 -8.42
N THR A 423 -2.72 17.59 -9.37
CA THR A 423 -2.45 17.77 -10.81
C THR A 423 -3.60 18.52 -11.47
N LEU A 424 -3.33 19.74 -11.94
CA LEU A 424 -4.26 20.53 -12.74
C LEU A 424 -4.07 20.15 -14.22
N VAL A 425 -4.99 19.34 -14.75
CA VAL A 425 -4.92 18.82 -16.11
C VAL A 425 -5.46 19.83 -17.11
N ARG A 426 -6.54 20.52 -16.75
CA ARG A 426 -7.22 21.52 -17.59
C ARG A 426 -7.69 22.71 -16.77
N ASP A 427 -7.59 23.90 -17.33
CA ASP A 427 -8.10 25.16 -16.75
C ASP A 427 -8.20 26.21 -17.86
N SER A 428 -9.12 25.97 -18.82
CA SER A 428 -9.25 26.78 -20.02
C SER A 428 -9.76 28.22 -19.75
N LEU A 429 -10.39 28.41 -18.60
CA LEU A 429 -10.96 29.71 -18.20
C LEU A 429 -10.20 30.36 -17.03
N SER A 430 -9.04 29.82 -16.64
CA SER A 430 -8.23 30.33 -15.53
C SER A 430 -9.01 30.48 -14.20
N LEU A 431 -9.79 29.42 -13.88
CA LEU A 431 -10.64 29.37 -12.68
C LEU A 431 -9.86 29.07 -11.42
N ILE A 432 -8.66 28.51 -11.53
CA ILE A 432 -7.83 28.04 -10.43
C ILE A 432 -6.51 28.84 -10.38
N PRO A 433 -6.16 29.39 -9.18
CA PRO A 433 -6.86 29.32 -7.91
C PRO A 433 -8.11 30.20 -7.86
N LEU A 434 -9.02 29.85 -6.94
CA LEU A 434 -10.29 30.58 -6.76
C LEU A 434 -10.03 32.04 -6.39
N LYS A 435 -10.47 32.98 -7.23
CA LYS A 435 -10.33 34.42 -7.03
C LYS A 435 -11.69 35.02 -6.67
N VAL A 436 -12.20 34.67 -5.49
CA VAL A 436 -13.51 35.10 -5.01
C VAL A 436 -13.42 35.67 -3.59
N PRO A 437 -14.31 36.59 -3.23
CA PRO A 437 -14.34 37.11 -1.85
C PRO A 437 -14.77 36.04 -0.85
N PRO A 438 -14.43 36.20 0.46
CA PRO A 438 -14.77 35.20 1.48
C PRO A 438 -16.27 34.86 1.61
N ASN A 439 -17.15 35.77 1.24
CA ASN A 439 -18.62 35.60 1.26
C ASN A 439 -19.21 35.09 -0.05
N ALA A 440 -18.38 34.72 -1.02
CA ALA A 440 -18.85 34.18 -2.30
C ALA A 440 -19.71 32.94 -2.11
N ARG A 441 -20.80 32.83 -2.89
CA ARG A 441 -21.64 31.64 -2.92
C ARG A 441 -20.95 30.54 -3.72
N VAL A 442 -20.46 29.54 -3.02
CA VAL A 442 -19.77 28.36 -3.57
C VAL A 442 -20.65 27.14 -3.36
N LEU A 443 -20.98 26.45 -4.45
CA LEU A 443 -21.62 25.14 -4.39
C LEU A 443 -20.56 24.05 -4.50
N SER A 444 -20.40 23.24 -3.48
CA SER A 444 -19.57 22.02 -3.47
C SER A 444 -20.47 20.80 -3.62
N ILE A 445 -20.35 20.09 -4.73
CA ILE A 445 -21.13 18.89 -5.04
C ILE A 445 -20.23 17.69 -4.84
N THR A 446 -20.58 16.81 -3.91
CA THR A 446 -19.90 15.52 -3.68
C THR A 446 -20.65 14.41 -4.37
N PHE A 447 -20.05 13.79 -5.40
CA PHE A 447 -20.57 12.62 -6.10
C PHE A 447 -19.82 11.38 -5.61
N ALA A 448 -20.47 10.56 -4.76
CA ALA A 448 -19.85 9.43 -4.10
C ALA A 448 -20.87 8.33 -3.79
N ARG A 449 -20.40 7.10 -3.55
CA ARG A 449 -21.24 6.03 -3.02
C ARG A 449 -21.65 6.32 -1.59
N ARG A 450 -22.86 5.94 -1.20
CA ARG A 450 -23.34 6.15 0.16
C ARG A 450 -22.49 5.46 1.23
N SER A 451 -21.77 4.42 0.86
CA SER A 451 -20.82 3.71 1.73
C SER A 451 -19.53 4.49 2.01
N ASP A 452 -19.21 5.52 1.19
CA ASP A 452 -18.03 6.38 1.42
C ASP A 452 -18.41 7.54 2.34
N LEU A 453 -18.36 7.27 3.65
CA LEU A 453 -18.78 8.20 4.71
C LEU A 453 -17.86 9.42 4.88
N THR A 454 -16.67 9.38 4.32
CA THR A 454 -15.66 10.46 4.41
C THR A 454 -15.62 11.36 3.19
N ALA A 455 -16.34 10.99 2.13
CA ALA A 455 -16.38 11.73 0.89
C ALA A 455 -16.86 13.18 1.10
N GLY A 456 -16.06 14.14 0.68
CA GLY A 456 -16.35 15.58 0.74
C GLY A 456 -16.19 16.22 2.13
N ALA A 457 -16.16 15.44 3.21
CA ALA A 457 -16.22 16.00 4.57
C ALA A 457 -15.04 16.93 4.88
N THR A 458 -13.82 16.45 4.70
CA THR A 458 -12.61 17.26 4.92
C THR A 458 -12.46 18.36 3.88
N PHE A 459 -12.78 18.07 2.62
CA PHE A 459 -12.70 19.06 1.53
C PHE A 459 -13.59 20.26 1.81
N ASP A 460 -14.85 20.04 2.14
CA ASP A 460 -15.81 21.09 2.45
C ASP A 460 -15.47 21.85 3.74
N ALA A 461 -14.95 21.17 4.76
CA ALA A 461 -14.49 21.81 5.98
C ALA A 461 -13.34 22.81 5.72
N GLU A 462 -12.36 22.41 4.91
CA GLU A 462 -11.23 23.29 4.50
C GLU A 462 -11.72 24.49 3.67
N LEU A 463 -12.68 24.27 2.75
CA LEU A 463 -13.28 25.38 1.99
C LEU A 463 -14.01 26.35 2.90
N ARG A 464 -14.84 25.86 3.86
CA ARG A 464 -15.61 26.68 4.82
C ARG A 464 -14.72 27.45 5.79
N ALA A 465 -13.52 26.97 6.08
CA ALA A 465 -12.56 27.68 6.92
C ALA A 465 -12.20 29.05 6.32
N VAL A 466 -12.19 29.17 4.98
CA VAL A 466 -11.82 30.39 4.24
C VAL A 466 -13.05 31.08 3.63
N LEU A 467 -13.97 30.32 3.03
CA LEU A 467 -15.13 30.82 2.30
C LEU A 467 -16.41 30.59 3.12
N LYS A 468 -17.08 31.67 3.51
CA LYS A 468 -18.27 31.61 4.41
C LYS A 468 -19.56 31.22 3.68
N GLY A 469 -19.61 31.34 2.35
CA GLY A 469 -20.78 31.04 1.53
C GLY A 469 -20.77 29.65 0.89
N VAL A 470 -20.06 28.66 1.47
CA VAL A 470 -20.00 27.28 0.94
C VAL A 470 -21.25 26.51 1.32
N ARG A 471 -22.02 26.12 0.31
CA ARG A 471 -23.11 25.15 0.39
C ARG A 471 -22.62 23.80 -0.13
N SER A 472 -22.85 22.74 0.62
CA SER A 472 -22.52 21.37 0.24
C SER A 472 -23.77 20.61 -0.19
N GLU A 473 -23.68 19.90 -1.30
CA GLU A 473 -24.69 18.97 -1.78
C GLU A 473 -24.05 17.60 -2.01
N TYR A 474 -24.77 16.54 -1.63
CA TYR A 474 -24.33 15.17 -1.82
C TYR A 474 -25.19 14.47 -2.86
N VAL A 475 -24.57 13.86 -3.86
CA VAL A 475 -25.21 13.02 -4.87
C VAL A 475 -24.76 11.58 -4.68
N ASN A 476 -25.70 10.70 -4.34
CA ASN A 476 -25.41 9.28 -4.21
C ASN A 476 -25.15 8.66 -5.59
N ALA A 477 -23.93 8.21 -5.82
CA ALA A 477 -23.51 7.62 -7.11
C ALA A 477 -24.29 6.35 -7.48
N ASP A 478 -24.76 5.57 -6.49
CA ASP A 478 -25.51 4.34 -6.72
C ASP A 478 -27.00 4.61 -7.04
N SER A 479 -27.55 5.76 -6.62
CA SER A 479 -28.95 6.14 -6.83
C SER A 479 -29.07 7.68 -6.78
N PRO A 480 -28.78 8.38 -7.87
CA PRO A 480 -28.73 9.85 -7.93
C PRO A 480 -30.14 10.45 -8.10
N THR A 481 -30.91 10.55 -7.01
CA THR A 481 -32.33 11.01 -7.04
C THR A 481 -32.51 12.52 -6.92
N ASN A 482 -31.47 13.28 -6.55
CA ASN A 482 -31.55 14.71 -6.25
C ASN A 482 -30.92 15.63 -7.29
N LEU A 483 -30.60 15.14 -8.47
CA LEU A 483 -29.86 15.89 -9.49
C LEU A 483 -30.51 17.24 -9.85
N GLU A 484 -31.83 17.28 -10.05
CA GLU A 484 -32.54 18.52 -10.38
C GLU A 484 -32.48 19.56 -9.23
N ALA A 485 -32.51 19.12 -7.98
CA ALA A 485 -32.33 20.01 -6.84
C ALA A 485 -30.91 20.60 -6.78
N VAL A 486 -29.90 19.79 -7.08
CA VAL A 486 -28.50 20.21 -7.17
C VAL A 486 -28.29 21.20 -8.32
N LEU A 487 -28.90 20.96 -9.49
CA LEU A 487 -28.84 21.87 -10.62
C LEU A 487 -29.47 23.23 -10.30
N ARG A 488 -30.64 23.25 -9.63
CA ARG A 488 -31.26 24.52 -9.14
C ARG A 488 -30.38 25.24 -8.11
N ALA A 489 -29.72 24.51 -7.22
CA ALA A 489 -28.77 25.12 -6.30
C ALA A 489 -27.60 25.79 -7.01
N ALA A 490 -27.12 25.20 -8.11
CA ALA A 490 -26.06 25.76 -8.92
C ALA A 490 -26.44 27.08 -9.60
N ASP A 491 -27.74 27.31 -9.90
CA ASP A 491 -28.19 28.55 -10.56
C ASP A 491 -27.89 29.81 -9.75
N SER A 492 -27.78 29.70 -8.43
CA SER A 492 -27.45 30.81 -7.54
C SER A 492 -25.94 30.88 -7.18
N ALA A 493 -25.15 29.87 -7.51
CA ALA A 493 -23.73 29.81 -7.15
C ALA A 493 -22.85 30.67 -8.06
N GLN A 494 -21.84 31.31 -7.49
CA GLN A 494 -20.78 32.03 -8.22
C GLN A 494 -19.67 31.07 -8.65
N VAL A 495 -19.42 30.01 -7.85
CA VAL A 495 -18.48 28.93 -8.13
C VAL A 495 -19.21 27.60 -7.91
N THR A 496 -19.04 26.68 -8.84
CA THR A 496 -19.55 25.30 -8.71
C THR A 496 -18.36 24.34 -8.80
N ILE A 497 -18.18 23.51 -7.77
CA ILE A 497 -17.16 22.47 -7.72
C ILE A 497 -17.89 21.12 -7.71
N VAL A 498 -17.47 20.19 -8.58
CA VAL A 498 -18.01 18.83 -8.63
C VAL A 498 -16.89 17.86 -8.29
N SER A 499 -16.98 17.23 -7.14
CA SER A 499 -15.97 16.29 -6.63
C SER A 499 -16.45 14.86 -6.81
N SER A 500 -15.72 14.06 -7.59
CA SER A 500 -16.01 12.62 -7.80
C SER A 500 -15.09 11.76 -6.95
N TYR A 501 -15.69 10.86 -6.16
CA TYR A 501 -14.99 9.88 -5.34
C TYR A 501 -15.01 8.47 -5.95
N VAL A 502 -15.24 8.38 -7.25
CA VAL A 502 -15.19 7.11 -7.99
C VAL A 502 -13.73 6.63 -8.08
N SER A 503 -13.47 5.46 -7.51
CA SER A 503 -12.17 4.81 -7.48
C SER A 503 -12.31 3.32 -7.78
N HIS A 504 -11.17 2.60 -7.90
CA HIS A 504 -11.18 1.14 -7.98
C HIS A 504 -11.86 0.55 -6.72
N ALA A 505 -12.47 -0.62 -6.89
CA ALA A 505 -13.02 -1.41 -5.78
C ALA A 505 -12.74 -2.90 -6.05
N TRP A 506 -12.57 -3.69 -4.98
CA TRP A 506 -12.13 -5.09 -5.05
C TRP A 506 -12.92 -5.96 -6.05
N TYR A 507 -14.23 -5.70 -6.21
CA TYR A 507 -15.10 -6.46 -7.11
C TYR A 507 -15.67 -5.59 -8.24
N ALA A 508 -15.07 -4.43 -8.52
CA ALA A 508 -15.51 -3.58 -9.62
C ALA A 508 -15.13 -4.20 -10.97
N THR A 509 -16.05 -4.08 -11.92
CA THR A 509 -15.81 -4.45 -13.33
C THR A 509 -15.41 -3.25 -14.18
N SER A 510 -15.51 -2.05 -13.62
CA SER A 510 -15.17 -0.78 -14.28
C SER A 510 -14.76 0.27 -13.26
N VAL A 511 -13.89 1.17 -13.66
CA VAL A 511 -13.53 2.40 -12.92
C VAL A 511 -14.24 3.65 -13.47
N ALA A 512 -15.11 3.52 -14.46
CA ALA A 512 -15.92 4.61 -14.97
C ALA A 512 -16.92 5.10 -13.91
N ALA A 513 -17.19 6.40 -13.88
CA ALA A 513 -18.28 6.93 -13.09
C ALA A 513 -19.63 6.53 -13.72
N PRO A 514 -20.70 6.37 -12.92
CA PRO A 514 -22.06 6.23 -13.44
C PRO A 514 -22.38 7.37 -14.42
N ARG A 515 -23.19 7.09 -15.45
CA ARG A 515 -23.56 8.07 -16.48
C ARG A 515 -24.08 9.39 -15.88
N ALA A 516 -24.83 9.30 -14.80
CA ALA A 516 -25.36 10.47 -14.08
C ALA A 516 -24.29 11.50 -13.67
N PHE A 517 -23.04 11.09 -13.51
CA PHE A 517 -21.92 12.03 -13.27
C PHE A 517 -21.63 12.89 -14.51
N ALA A 518 -21.54 12.27 -15.67
CA ALA A 518 -21.31 12.99 -16.92
C ALA A 518 -22.51 13.88 -17.29
N ASP A 519 -23.73 13.38 -17.10
CA ASP A 519 -24.96 14.13 -17.29
C ASP A 519 -24.99 15.38 -16.38
N LEU A 520 -24.69 15.24 -15.09
CA LEU A 520 -24.61 16.37 -14.13
C LEU A 520 -23.63 17.46 -14.61
N VAL A 521 -22.40 17.09 -15.01
CA VAL A 521 -21.39 18.06 -15.45
C VAL A 521 -21.83 18.74 -16.77
N THR A 522 -22.48 18.00 -17.66
CA THR A 522 -23.01 18.51 -18.94
C THR A 522 -24.16 19.50 -18.71
N ASP A 523 -25.11 19.15 -17.86
CA ASP A 523 -26.27 19.99 -17.54
C ASP A 523 -25.87 21.29 -16.83
N LEU A 524 -24.88 21.22 -15.91
CA LEU A 524 -24.29 22.42 -15.30
C LEU A 524 -23.70 23.34 -16.36
N SER A 525 -22.98 22.77 -17.32
CA SER A 525 -22.37 23.53 -18.42
C SER A 525 -23.44 24.13 -19.35
N ALA A 526 -24.49 23.39 -19.68
CA ALA A 526 -25.62 23.84 -20.48
C ALA A 526 -26.39 25.01 -19.81
N ARG A 527 -26.44 25.06 -18.47
CA ARG A 527 -26.99 26.17 -17.66
C ARG A 527 -26.00 27.36 -17.55
N GLY A 528 -24.90 27.37 -18.31
CA GLY A 528 -23.90 28.44 -18.29
C GLY A 528 -23.01 28.44 -17.04
N ARG A 529 -23.06 27.37 -16.23
CA ARG A 529 -22.13 27.20 -15.10
C ARG A 529 -20.76 26.75 -15.63
N LYS A 530 -19.71 27.05 -14.88
CA LYS A 530 -18.32 26.70 -15.23
C LYS A 530 -17.79 25.72 -14.16
N PRO A 531 -18.20 24.43 -14.19
CA PRO A 531 -17.85 23.50 -13.13
C PRO A 531 -16.34 23.26 -13.08
N ILE A 532 -15.78 23.35 -11.87
CA ILE A 532 -14.45 22.86 -11.54
C ILE A 532 -14.62 21.41 -11.11
N VAL A 533 -14.12 20.47 -11.92
CA VAL A 533 -14.24 19.05 -11.60
C VAL A 533 -12.98 18.57 -10.90
N VAL A 534 -13.16 17.88 -9.78
CA VAL A 534 -12.09 17.27 -8.99
C VAL A 534 -12.28 15.76 -8.97
N ALA A 535 -11.29 15.01 -9.46
CA ALA A 535 -11.26 13.55 -9.37
C ALA A 535 -10.47 13.10 -8.13
N PHE A 536 -11.18 12.64 -7.11
CA PHE A 536 -10.62 12.01 -5.92
C PHE A 536 -10.47 10.48 -6.07
N GLY A 537 -10.08 10.03 -7.24
CA GLY A 537 -9.90 8.61 -7.58
C GLY A 537 -9.42 8.45 -9.00
N ASN A 538 -10.25 7.82 -9.84
CA ASN A 538 -9.91 7.53 -11.23
C ASN A 538 -9.55 8.79 -12.03
N PRO A 539 -8.32 8.93 -12.55
CA PRO A 539 -7.89 10.09 -13.33
C PRO A 539 -8.51 10.14 -14.73
N TYR A 540 -9.03 9.03 -15.25
CA TYR A 540 -9.58 8.90 -16.61
C TYR A 540 -11.01 9.43 -16.73
N LEU A 541 -11.64 9.93 -15.65
CA LEU A 541 -13.00 10.51 -15.69
C LEU A 541 -13.14 11.67 -16.66
N LEU A 542 -12.03 12.36 -17.01
CA LEU A 542 -12.05 13.41 -18.04
C LEU A 542 -12.54 12.91 -19.40
N GLN A 543 -12.39 11.61 -19.72
CA GLN A 543 -12.92 11.01 -20.95
C GLN A 543 -14.46 11.03 -20.99
N GLN A 544 -15.13 10.97 -19.85
CA GLN A 544 -16.58 11.03 -19.74
C GLN A 544 -17.13 12.47 -19.79
N ILE A 545 -16.25 13.47 -19.53
CA ILE A 545 -16.59 14.89 -19.47
C ILE A 545 -15.59 15.74 -20.27
N PRO A 546 -15.37 15.45 -21.57
CA PRO A 546 -14.29 16.06 -22.37
C PRO A 546 -14.42 17.58 -22.53
N SER A 547 -15.58 18.16 -22.27
CA SER A 547 -15.86 19.60 -22.35
C SER A 547 -15.66 20.35 -21.02
N ALA A 548 -15.36 19.67 -19.92
CA ALA A 548 -15.18 20.31 -18.61
C ALA A 548 -14.13 21.43 -18.66
N PRO A 549 -14.44 22.67 -18.22
CA PRO A 549 -13.53 23.81 -18.37
C PRO A 549 -12.34 23.74 -17.43
N ALA A 550 -12.48 23.09 -16.28
CA ALA A 550 -11.38 22.82 -15.33
C ALA A 550 -11.45 21.39 -14.79
N TYR A 551 -10.31 20.73 -14.77
CA TYR A 551 -10.17 19.36 -14.27
C TYR A 551 -8.90 19.19 -13.43
N VAL A 552 -9.10 18.78 -12.18
CA VAL A 552 -8.06 18.54 -11.18
C VAL A 552 -8.07 17.08 -10.78
N VAL A 553 -6.91 16.45 -10.71
CA VAL A 553 -6.76 15.09 -10.17
C VAL A 553 -6.10 15.15 -8.81
N ALA A 554 -6.79 14.62 -7.81
CA ALA A 554 -6.37 14.53 -6.40
C ALA A 554 -5.94 13.11 -5.99
N TRP A 555 -6.05 12.14 -6.92
CA TRP A 555 -5.57 10.76 -6.89
C TRP A 555 -6.28 9.83 -5.89
N GLY A 556 -6.81 10.32 -4.78
CA GLY A 556 -7.55 9.53 -3.79
C GLY A 556 -8.46 10.37 -2.92
N GLY A 557 -9.52 9.74 -2.37
CA GLY A 557 -10.54 10.39 -1.54
C GLY A 557 -10.17 10.53 -0.07
N PHE A 558 -8.96 10.19 0.35
CA PHE A 558 -8.54 10.25 1.75
C PHE A 558 -8.51 11.69 2.30
N PRO A 559 -8.77 11.89 3.59
CA PRO A 559 -8.81 13.23 4.19
C PRO A 559 -7.60 14.10 3.88
N ILE A 560 -6.40 13.50 3.81
CA ILE A 560 -5.16 14.22 3.50
C ILE A 560 -5.14 14.76 2.07
N SER A 561 -5.67 14.00 1.09
CA SER A 561 -5.80 14.44 -0.31
C SER A 561 -6.91 15.50 -0.45
N GLN A 562 -8.02 15.36 0.28
CA GLN A 562 -9.10 16.33 0.31
C GLN A 562 -8.59 17.70 0.81
N ARG A 563 -7.83 17.70 1.92
CA ARG A 563 -7.21 18.90 2.49
C ARG A 563 -6.23 19.55 1.51
N ALA A 564 -5.33 18.77 0.93
CA ALA A 564 -4.34 19.27 -0.03
C ALA A 564 -5.02 19.91 -1.24
N THR A 565 -6.09 19.31 -1.75
CA THR A 565 -6.85 19.81 -2.89
C THR A 565 -7.57 21.11 -2.57
N ALA A 566 -8.26 21.21 -1.44
CA ALA A 566 -8.92 22.44 -1.02
C ALA A 566 -7.91 23.59 -0.90
N ARG A 567 -6.76 23.37 -0.26
CA ARG A 567 -5.67 24.34 -0.15
C ARG A 567 -5.13 24.77 -1.51
N ALA A 568 -5.00 23.82 -2.45
CA ALA A 568 -4.55 24.11 -3.82
C ALA A 568 -5.58 24.97 -4.58
N LEU A 569 -6.86 24.65 -4.49
CA LEU A 569 -7.93 25.44 -5.12
C LEU A 569 -8.04 26.84 -4.52
N LEU A 570 -7.81 27.00 -3.23
CA LEU A 570 -7.79 28.29 -2.54
C LEU A 570 -6.48 29.09 -2.77
N GLY A 571 -5.50 28.52 -3.48
CA GLY A 571 -4.21 29.15 -3.70
C GLY A 571 -3.27 29.13 -2.49
N ALA A 572 -3.63 28.45 -1.41
CA ALA A 572 -2.80 28.30 -0.20
C ALA A 572 -1.66 27.28 -0.37
N ALA A 573 -1.68 26.49 -1.43
CA ALA A 573 -0.63 25.56 -1.83
C ALA A 573 -0.39 25.64 -3.34
N ALA A 574 0.85 25.43 -3.76
CA ALA A 574 1.18 25.37 -5.18
C ALA A 574 0.64 24.07 -5.83
N ILE A 575 0.27 24.13 -7.10
CA ILE A 575 -0.07 22.96 -7.91
C ILE A 575 1.13 22.62 -8.79
N THR A 576 1.72 21.45 -8.56
CA THR A 576 2.97 21.04 -9.22
C THR A 576 2.93 19.64 -9.83
N GLY A 577 1.94 18.84 -9.49
CA GLY A 577 1.78 17.46 -9.96
C GLY A 577 1.72 17.36 -11.49
N ARG A 578 2.15 16.23 -12.01
CA ARG A 578 2.13 15.89 -13.43
C ARG A 578 1.50 14.54 -13.63
N LEU A 579 0.72 14.37 -14.69
CA LEU A 579 0.13 13.06 -15.00
C LEU A 579 1.23 11.99 -15.14
N PRO A 580 1.19 10.92 -14.34
CA PRO A 580 2.05 9.75 -14.56
C PRO A 580 1.41 8.75 -15.53
N ILE A 581 0.34 9.17 -16.21
CA ILE A 581 -0.42 8.41 -17.21
C ILE A 581 -0.86 9.34 -18.35
N THR A 582 -1.16 8.75 -19.49
CA THR A 582 -1.86 9.40 -20.60
C THR A 582 -3.37 9.27 -20.40
N ILE A 583 -4.11 10.37 -20.50
CA ILE A 583 -5.57 10.33 -20.66
C ILE A 583 -5.84 10.34 -22.18
N PRO A 584 -6.25 9.22 -22.80
CA PRO A 584 -6.33 9.09 -24.25
C PRO A 584 -7.08 10.23 -24.91
N SER A 585 -6.51 10.78 -25.95
CA SER A 585 -7.01 11.91 -26.75
C SER A 585 -7.15 13.25 -26.01
N LEU A 586 -6.87 13.33 -24.70
CA LEU A 586 -7.15 14.53 -23.89
C LEU A 586 -5.93 15.12 -23.19
N ALA A 587 -5.01 14.30 -22.68
CA ALA A 587 -3.82 14.78 -22.01
C ALA A 587 -2.68 13.73 -22.06
N ALA A 588 -1.50 14.16 -22.46
CA ALA A 588 -0.33 13.28 -22.57
C ALA A 588 0.31 12.98 -21.21
N PHE A 589 1.06 11.90 -21.13
CA PHE A 589 1.98 11.63 -20.02
C PHE A 589 2.85 12.87 -19.71
N GLY A 590 2.96 13.24 -18.45
CA GLY A 590 3.71 14.42 -18.02
C GLY A 590 2.95 15.74 -18.12
N ALA A 591 1.73 15.76 -18.65
CA ALA A 591 0.90 16.96 -18.65
C ALA A 591 0.57 17.41 -17.21
N GLY A 592 0.37 18.73 -17.06
CA GLY A 592 0.01 19.36 -15.79
C GLY A 592 0.29 20.85 -15.83
N ILE A 593 -0.70 21.66 -15.50
CA ILE A 593 -0.61 23.12 -15.44
C ILE A 593 -0.10 23.50 -14.05
N ARG A 594 1.01 24.23 -13.99
CA ARG A 594 1.56 24.70 -12.72
C ARG A 594 0.84 25.96 -12.25
N ARG A 595 0.63 26.07 -10.95
CA ARG A 595 0.16 27.28 -10.26
C ARG A 595 1.01 27.51 -9.01
N SER A 596 1.52 28.72 -8.85
CA SER A 596 2.20 29.11 -7.60
C SER A 596 1.18 29.32 -6.49
N ALA A 597 1.59 29.08 -5.25
CA ALA A 597 0.80 29.54 -4.12
C ALA A 597 0.67 31.08 -4.17
N ILE A 598 -0.50 31.57 -3.86
CA ILE A 598 -0.71 33.02 -3.66
C ILE A 598 -0.24 33.31 -2.25
N SER A 599 0.76 34.19 -2.10
CA SER A 599 1.14 34.70 -0.76
C SER A 599 -0.13 35.20 -0.08
N ALA A 600 -0.42 34.67 1.09
CA ALA A 600 -1.55 35.14 1.86
C ALA A 600 -1.40 36.67 2.01
N VAL A 601 -2.30 37.41 1.40
CA VAL A 601 -2.56 38.79 1.86
C VAL A 601 -3.01 38.62 3.29
N ARG A 602 -2.18 39.06 4.25
CA ARG A 602 -2.40 38.99 5.68
C ARG A 602 -3.70 39.68 6.08
#